data_c97531f1765808cd87a7089722b6abae
#
_entry.id   c97531f1765808cd87a7089722b6abae
#
_cell.length_a   1.000
_cell.length_b   1.000
_cell.length_c   1.000
_cell.angle_alpha   90.00
_cell.angle_beta   90.00
_cell.angle_gamma   90.00
#
_symmetry.space_group_name_H-M   'P 1'
#
loop_
_entity.id
_entity.type
_entity.pdbx_description
1 polymer ?
#
loop_
_entity_poly.entity_id
_entity_poly.type
_entity_poly.pdbx_seq_one_letter_code
_entity_poly.pdbx_strand_id
1 'polypeptide(L)'
;AASGSPVSPELYAFSLFASIILLFLSGLETDLSTFLRYSVAGTVVGIGGVVLSFYLGAGCAVWCGLAGGWLDPEALFLGAIGTATSVGITARILGERRKMDSPEGVTVLAAAVFDDVLGIIVLAIVVGMVRTESATGVSWRHVFWIAAKAFGFWIGATALGLLGARRFSRVLKHFKSAPAIAA
;
A
#
# COMPACT_ATOMS: atom_id res chain seq x y z
N ALA A 1 29.52 10.03 -9.29
CA ALA A 1 28.38 10.87 -9.65
C ALA A 1 27.45 10.90 -8.47
N ALA A 2 27.39 12.03 -7.75
CA ALA A 2 26.56 12.22 -6.57
C ALA A 2 25.10 12.24 -7.00
N SER A 3 24.35 11.29 -6.50
CA SER A 3 22.89 11.28 -6.58
C SER A 3 22.38 12.48 -5.76
N GLY A 4 21.83 13.47 -6.43
CA GLY A 4 21.25 14.65 -5.79
C GLY A 4 19.92 14.35 -5.07
N SER A 5 19.95 13.47 -4.08
CA SER A 5 18.83 13.38 -3.14
C SER A 5 19.03 14.48 -2.09
N PRO A 6 18.03 15.34 -1.85
CA PRO A 6 18.11 16.43 -0.87
C PRO A 6 18.12 15.93 0.59
N VAL A 7 18.12 14.62 0.80
CA VAL A 7 18.02 13.96 2.11
C VAL A 7 19.29 13.18 2.37
N SER A 8 19.88 13.33 3.56
CA SER A 8 21.08 12.56 3.93
C SER A 8 20.77 11.06 3.99
N PRO A 9 21.73 10.17 3.63
CA PRO A 9 21.53 8.72 3.69
C PRO A 9 21.10 8.22 5.07
N GLU A 10 21.59 8.84 6.13
CA GLU A 10 21.24 8.51 7.52
C GLU A 10 19.79 8.83 7.83
N LEU A 11 19.31 10.00 7.39
CA LEU A 11 17.91 10.40 7.57
C LEU A 11 16.98 9.49 6.77
N TYR A 12 17.38 9.10 5.57
CA TYR A 12 16.63 8.13 4.76
C TYR A 12 16.55 6.76 5.45
N ALA A 13 17.67 6.24 5.96
CA ALA A 13 17.70 4.96 6.68
C ALA A 13 16.84 5.01 7.95
N PHE A 14 16.90 6.11 8.70
CA PHE A 14 16.08 6.30 9.89
C PHE A 14 14.58 6.35 9.55
N SER A 15 14.19 7.08 8.52
CA SER A 15 12.79 7.17 8.09
C SER A 15 12.26 5.81 7.62
N LEU A 16 13.07 5.02 6.91
CA LEU A 16 12.72 3.67 6.48
C LEU A 16 12.49 2.75 7.70
N PHE A 17 13.39 2.77 8.68
CA PHE A 17 13.26 1.98 9.89
C PHE A 17 12.01 2.38 10.71
N ALA A 18 11.77 3.67 10.87
CA ALA A 18 10.58 4.18 11.55
C ALA A 18 9.29 3.76 10.83
N SER A 19 9.28 3.79 9.49
CA SER A 19 8.14 3.33 8.69
C SER A 19 7.85 1.84 8.85
N ILE A 20 8.89 1.00 8.91
CA ILE A 20 8.75 -0.44 9.15
C ILE A 20 8.11 -0.70 10.53
N ILE A 21 8.57 -0.01 11.56
CA ILE A 21 8.00 -0.14 12.92
C ILE A 21 6.54 0.31 12.94
N LEU A 22 6.23 1.44 12.30
CA LEU A 22 4.88 1.98 12.27
C LEU A 22 3.90 1.04 11.55
N LEU A 23 4.30 0.48 10.42
CA LEU A 23 3.51 -0.50 9.68
C LEU A 23 3.34 -1.81 10.46
N PHE A 24 4.39 -2.25 11.16
CA PHE A 24 4.31 -3.42 12.03
C PHE A 24 3.32 -3.23 13.19
N LEU A 25 3.36 -2.09 13.87
CA LEU A 25 2.42 -1.75 14.95
C LEU A 25 0.98 -1.67 14.44
N SER A 26 0.76 -1.02 13.31
CA SER A 26 -0.56 -0.97 12.65
C SER A 26 -1.07 -2.37 12.30
N GLY A 27 -0.19 -3.25 11.81
CA GLY A 27 -0.55 -4.65 11.53
C GLY A 27 -0.92 -5.46 12.78
N LEU A 28 -0.30 -5.19 13.93
CA LEU A 28 -0.64 -5.86 15.19
C LEU A 28 -2.02 -5.48 15.73
N GLU A 29 -2.49 -4.28 15.43
CA GLU A 29 -3.82 -3.78 15.84
C GLU A 29 -4.94 -4.29 14.93
N THR A 30 -4.61 -4.87 13.77
CA THR A 30 -5.60 -5.33 12.79
C THR A 30 -6.08 -6.76 13.10
N ASP A 31 -7.40 -6.94 13.30
CA ASP A 31 -8.00 -8.28 13.40
C ASP A 31 -8.19 -8.88 12.01
N LEU A 32 -7.41 -9.93 11.73
CA LEU A 32 -7.40 -10.59 10.43
C LEU A 32 -8.75 -11.25 10.07
N SER A 33 -9.49 -11.77 11.06
CA SER A 33 -10.79 -12.42 10.81
C SER A 33 -11.82 -11.41 10.30
N THR A 34 -11.85 -10.25 10.93
CA THR A 34 -12.70 -9.14 10.54
C THR A 34 -12.25 -8.53 9.20
N PHE A 35 -10.93 -8.41 8.99
CA PHE A 35 -10.36 -7.97 7.72
C PHE A 35 -10.83 -8.87 6.55
N LEU A 36 -10.72 -10.20 6.69
CA LEU A 36 -11.14 -11.15 5.65
C LEU A 36 -12.65 -11.10 5.39
N ARG A 37 -13.46 -10.85 6.42
CA ARG A 37 -14.92 -10.72 6.29
C ARG A 37 -15.34 -9.54 5.40
N TYR A 38 -14.62 -8.42 5.48
CA TYR A 38 -14.91 -7.21 4.72
C TYR A 38 -14.01 -7.02 3.48
N SER A 39 -13.20 -8.02 3.13
CA SER A 39 -12.26 -7.94 2.02
C SER A 39 -12.94 -7.65 0.67
N VAL A 40 -14.13 -8.20 0.42
CA VAL A 40 -14.87 -7.96 -0.83
C VAL A 40 -15.31 -6.49 -0.92
N ALA A 41 -15.90 -5.95 0.14
CA ALA A 41 -16.29 -4.54 0.19
C ALA A 41 -15.05 -3.64 0.06
N GLY A 42 -13.96 -3.95 0.78
CA GLY A 42 -12.69 -3.25 0.69
C GLY A 42 -12.09 -3.27 -0.71
N THR A 43 -12.16 -4.40 -1.41
CA THR A 43 -11.68 -4.51 -2.80
C THR A 43 -12.48 -3.60 -3.75
N VAL A 44 -13.80 -3.62 -3.66
CA VAL A 44 -14.66 -2.77 -4.50
C VAL A 44 -14.39 -1.28 -4.23
N VAL A 45 -14.30 -0.90 -2.96
CA VAL A 45 -13.99 0.49 -2.56
C VAL A 45 -12.58 0.87 -3.01
N GLY A 46 -11.58 0.00 -2.83
CA GLY A 46 -10.20 0.23 -3.27
C GLY A 46 -10.09 0.42 -4.78
N ILE A 47 -10.72 -0.46 -5.58
CA ILE A 47 -10.73 -0.31 -7.05
C ILE A 47 -11.40 1.02 -7.44
N GLY A 48 -12.55 1.34 -6.86
CA GLY A 48 -13.24 2.61 -7.12
C GLY A 48 -12.38 3.82 -6.73
N GLY A 49 -11.70 3.74 -5.58
CA GLY A 49 -10.77 4.76 -5.10
C GLY A 49 -9.61 5.00 -6.07
N VAL A 50 -8.91 3.93 -6.49
CA VAL A 50 -7.80 4.01 -7.45
C VAL A 50 -8.25 4.63 -8.77
N VAL A 51 -9.36 4.13 -9.33
CA VAL A 51 -9.88 4.65 -10.61
C VAL A 51 -10.21 6.13 -10.49
N LEU A 52 -10.97 6.51 -9.46
CA LEU A 52 -11.36 7.91 -9.26
C LEU A 52 -10.15 8.82 -9.02
N SER A 53 -9.24 8.41 -8.14
CA SER A 53 -8.03 9.19 -7.81
C SER A 53 -7.13 9.36 -9.04
N PHE A 54 -6.97 8.29 -9.84
CA PHE A 54 -6.21 8.35 -11.09
C PHE A 54 -6.81 9.38 -12.07
N TYR A 55 -8.11 9.30 -12.33
CA TYR A 55 -8.78 10.23 -13.24
C TYR A 55 -8.77 11.68 -12.72
N LEU A 56 -8.96 11.88 -11.42
CA LEU A 56 -8.87 13.22 -10.83
C LEU A 56 -7.45 13.79 -10.91
N GLY A 57 -6.43 12.98 -10.61
CA GLY A 57 -5.03 13.40 -10.71
C GLY A 57 -4.62 13.73 -12.15
N ALA A 58 -4.94 12.86 -13.11
CA ALA A 58 -4.66 13.10 -14.52
C ALA A 58 -5.45 14.30 -15.06
N GLY A 59 -6.73 14.42 -14.69
CA GLY A 59 -7.57 15.56 -15.06
C GLY A 59 -7.05 16.88 -14.49
N CYS A 60 -6.55 16.87 -13.27
CA CYS A 60 -5.91 18.04 -12.66
C CYS A 60 -4.67 18.48 -13.46
N ALA A 61 -3.83 17.54 -13.92
CA ALA A 61 -2.68 17.84 -14.76
C ALA A 61 -3.07 18.55 -16.05
N VAL A 62 -4.11 18.05 -16.73
CA VAL A 62 -4.62 18.64 -17.97
C VAL A 62 -5.26 20.02 -17.71
N TRP A 63 -6.08 20.13 -16.67
CA TRP A 63 -6.77 21.37 -16.35
C TRP A 63 -5.82 22.49 -15.89
N CYS A 64 -4.77 22.12 -15.15
CA CYS A 64 -3.73 23.09 -14.74
C CYS A 64 -2.76 23.43 -15.88
N GLY A 65 -2.89 22.87 -17.08
CA GLY A 65 -2.00 23.11 -18.20
C GLY A 65 -0.61 22.48 -18.05
N LEU A 66 -0.46 21.49 -17.14
CA LEU A 66 0.78 20.73 -16.94
C LEU A 66 0.95 19.65 -18.00
N ALA A 67 -0.14 19.21 -18.61
CA ALA A 67 -0.18 18.22 -19.68
C ALA A 67 -1.08 18.71 -20.82
N GLY A 68 -0.71 18.41 -22.05
CA GLY A 68 -1.50 18.77 -23.25
C GLY A 68 -2.68 17.82 -23.48
N GLY A 69 -2.67 16.64 -22.86
CA GLY A 69 -3.71 15.63 -23.01
C GLY A 69 -3.68 14.57 -21.92
N TRP A 70 -4.73 13.74 -21.89
CA TRP A 70 -4.92 12.67 -20.89
C TRP A 70 -3.88 11.54 -20.97
N LEU A 71 -3.27 11.34 -22.13
CA LEU A 71 -2.28 10.29 -22.39
C LEU A 71 -0.84 10.80 -22.31
N ASP A 72 -0.66 12.10 -22.04
CA ASP A 72 0.67 12.65 -21.86
C ASP A 72 1.33 12.08 -20.59
N PRO A 73 2.65 11.87 -20.61
CA PRO A 73 3.38 11.34 -19.48
C PRO A 73 3.10 12.05 -18.17
N GLU A 74 3.02 13.38 -18.19
CA GLU A 74 2.76 14.22 -17.04
C GLU A 74 1.39 13.94 -16.41
N ALA A 75 0.35 13.80 -17.26
CA ALA A 75 -1.00 13.45 -16.79
C ALA A 75 -1.05 12.05 -16.20
N LEU A 76 -0.44 11.09 -16.89
CA LEU A 76 -0.41 9.69 -16.44
C LEU A 76 0.35 9.54 -15.11
N PHE A 77 1.51 10.20 -14.97
CA PHE A 77 2.26 10.16 -13.72
C PHE A 77 1.53 10.87 -12.57
N LEU A 78 0.91 12.03 -12.82
CA LEU A 78 0.15 12.70 -11.78
C LEU A 78 -1.09 11.90 -11.36
N GLY A 79 -1.75 11.23 -12.31
CA GLY A 79 -2.78 10.24 -12.03
C GLY A 79 -2.28 9.09 -11.16
N ALA A 80 -1.14 8.49 -11.51
CA ALA A 80 -0.56 7.39 -10.75
C ALA A 80 -0.12 7.82 -9.32
N ILE A 81 0.45 9.00 -9.16
CA ILE A 81 0.79 9.55 -7.83
C ILE A 81 -0.47 9.78 -7.00
N GLY A 82 -1.56 10.24 -7.63
CA GLY A 82 -2.84 10.45 -6.97
C GLY A 82 -3.47 9.20 -6.39
N THR A 83 -3.10 8.00 -6.84
CA THR A 83 -3.62 6.74 -6.29
C THR A 83 -2.95 6.32 -4.99
N ALA A 84 -1.79 6.88 -4.64
CA ALA A 84 -1.06 6.48 -3.43
C ALA A 84 -1.76 7.00 -2.17
N THR A 85 -2.22 6.08 -1.31
CA THR A 85 -2.95 6.39 -0.08
C THR A 85 -2.14 5.99 1.17
N SER A 86 -2.12 6.86 2.19
CA SER A 86 -1.42 6.55 3.45
C SER A 86 -2.30 5.74 4.40
N VAL A 87 -2.07 4.43 4.48
CA VAL A 87 -2.75 3.53 5.43
C VAL A 87 -2.46 3.93 6.88
N GLY A 88 -1.22 4.35 7.19
CA GLY A 88 -0.80 4.66 8.56
C GLY A 88 -1.58 5.83 9.19
N ILE A 89 -1.86 6.89 8.43
CA ILE A 89 -2.64 8.03 8.92
C ILE A 89 -4.09 7.59 9.17
N THR A 90 -4.66 6.85 8.23
CA THR A 90 -6.04 6.33 8.34
C THR A 90 -6.19 5.40 9.54
N ALA A 91 -5.29 4.45 9.72
CA ALA A 91 -5.29 3.53 10.86
C ALA A 91 -5.18 4.28 12.20
N ARG A 92 -4.29 5.28 12.27
CA ARG A 92 -4.15 6.10 13.48
C ARG A 92 -5.42 6.85 13.83
N ILE A 93 -6.05 7.52 12.86
CA ILE A 93 -7.31 8.26 13.09
C ILE A 93 -8.43 7.32 13.53
N LEU A 94 -8.55 6.15 12.88
CA LEU A 94 -9.53 5.14 13.26
C LEU A 94 -9.27 4.58 14.67
N GLY A 95 -8.01 4.36 15.03
CA GLY A 95 -7.58 3.93 16.38
C GLY A 95 -7.93 4.97 17.45
N GLU A 96 -7.59 6.24 17.24
CA GLU A 96 -7.94 7.34 18.16
C GLU A 96 -9.45 7.49 18.34
N ARG A 97 -10.24 7.18 17.30
CA ARG A 97 -11.70 7.19 17.33
C ARG A 97 -12.32 5.89 17.82
N ARG A 98 -11.54 4.87 18.16
CA ARG A 98 -11.99 3.51 18.53
C ARG A 98 -12.93 2.88 17.48
N LYS A 99 -12.63 3.11 16.19
CA LYS A 99 -13.44 2.66 15.04
C LYS A 99 -12.72 1.63 14.17
N MET A 100 -11.55 1.12 14.60
CA MET A 100 -10.78 0.15 13.82
C MET A 100 -11.58 -1.14 13.56
N ASP A 101 -12.34 -1.62 14.56
CA ASP A 101 -13.14 -2.85 14.47
C ASP A 101 -14.57 -2.60 13.93
N SER A 102 -14.92 -1.36 13.57
CA SER A 102 -16.23 -1.08 12.96
C SER A 102 -16.24 -1.57 11.50
N PRO A 103 -17.42 -1.93 10.95
CA PRO A 103 -17.53 -2.35 9.55
C PRO A 103 -16.93 -1.35 8.57
N GLU A 104 -17.13 -0.06 8.82
CA GLU A 104 -16.56 1.02 8.00
C GLU A 104 -15.06 1.10 8.14
N GLY A 105 -14.53 1.03 9.38
CA GLY A 105 -13.10 1.09 9.66
C GLY A 105 -12.35 -0.06 8.99
N VAL A 106 -12.86 -1.28 9.15
CA VAL A 106 -12.27 -2.47 8.53
C VAL A 106 -12.34 -2.40 7.00
N THR A 107 -13.47 -1.93 6.45
CA THR A 107 -13.62 -1.76 4.99
C THR A 107 -12.60 -0.74 4.45
N VAL A 108 -12.41 0.39 5.13
CA VAL A 108 -11.43 1.41 4.73
C VAL A 108 -10.01 0.88 4.81
N LEU A 109 -9.65 0.15 5.88
CA LEU A 109 -8.32 -0.46 6.01
C LEU A 109 -8.09 -1.54 4.96
N ALA A 110 -9.10 -2.38 4.68
CA ALA A 110 -9.02 -3.36 3.61
C ALA A 110 -8.84 -2.69 2.24
N ALA A 111 -9.61 -1.64 1.95
CA ALA A 111 -9.48 -0.87 0.72
C ALA A 111 -8.08 -0.29 0.56
N ALA A 112 -7.50 0.27 1.62
CA ALA A 112 -6.17 0.86 1.60
C ALA A 112 -5.06 -0.16 1.30
N VAL A 113 -5.17 -1.40 1.79
CA VAL A 113 -4.22 -2.48 1.45
C VAL A 113 -4.33 -2.88 -0.02
N PHE A 114 -5.54 -2.97 -0.57
CA PHE A 114 -5.72 -3.23 -2.00
C PHE A 114 -5.22 -2.08 -2.87
N ASP A 115 -5.42 -0.86 -2.41
CA ASP A 115 -4.97 0.38 -3.05
C ASP A 115 -3.44 0.38 -3.27
N ASP A 116 -2.66 0.00 -2.28
CA ASP A 116 -1.20 -0.11 -2.38
C ASP A 116 -0.77 -1.08 -3.48
N VAL A 117 -1.41 -2.25 -3.58
CA VAL A 117 -1.10 -3.23 -4.63
C VAL A 117 -1.52 -2.72 -6.00
N LEU A 118 -2.72 -2.13 -6.11
CA LEU A 118 -3.23 -1.55 -7.36
C LEU A 118 -2.39 -0.36 -7.80
N GLY A 119 -1.95 0.50 -6.88
CA GLY A 119 -1.08 1.64 -7.15
C GLY A 119 0.24 1.23 -7.81
N ILE A 120 0.87 0.15 -7.31
CA ILE A 120 2.08 -0.42 -7.95
C ILE A 120 1.78 -0.90 -9.37
N ILE A 121 0.64 -1.53 -9.61
CA ILE A 121 0.23 -2.01 -10.94
C ILE A 121 -0.01 -0.83 -11.88
N VAL A 122 -0.73 0.20 -11.43
CA VAL A 122 -0.99 1.42 -12.20
C VAL A 122 0.33 2.10 -12.56
N LEU A 123 1.22 2.27 -11.59
CA LEU A 123 2.55 2.84 -11.84
C LEU A 123 3.35 2.04 -12.86
N ALA A 124 3.32 0.71 -12.78
CA ALA A 124 4.01 -0.16 -13.72
C ALA A 124 3.45 -0.02 -15.16
N ILE A 125 2.12 0.14 -15.30
CA ILE A 125 1.47 0.39 -16.59
C ILE A 125 1.93 1.74 -17.13
N VAL A 126 1.86 2.79 -16.33
CA VAL A 126 2.26 4.16 -16.72
C VAL A 126 3.72 4.20 -17.15
N VAL A 127 4.63 3.63 -16.35
CA VAL A 127 6.06 3.53 -16.71
C VAL A 127 6.26 2.73 -18.00
N GLY A 128 5.50 1.64 -18.18
CA GLY A 128 5.51 0.85 -19.41
C GLY A 128 5.07 1.67 -20.62
N MET A 129 4.01 2.45 -20.51
CA MET A 129 3.49 3.31 -21.57
C MET A 129 4.50 4.40 -21.95
N VAL A 130 5.05 5.10 -20.98
CA VAL A 130 5.97 6.23 -21.19
C VAL A 130 7.33 5.77 -21.77
N ARG A 131 7.83 4.60 -21.36
CA ARG A 131 9.09 4.08 -21.89
C ARG A 131 8.98 3.52 -23.30
N THR A 132 7.77 3.25 -23.79
CA THR A 132 7.54 2.66 -25.10
C THR A 132 7.22 3.74 -26.14
N GLU A 133 8.06 4.77 -26.28
CA GLU A 133 8.05 5.69 -27.44
C GLU A 133 8.33 4.95 -28.77
N SER A 134 8.70 3.69 -28.71
CA SER A 134 8.87 2.82 -29.88
C SER A 134 7.66 1.90 -30.02
N ALA A 135 6.88 2.09 -31.03
CA ALA A 135 5.90 1.29 -31.79
C ALA A 135 5.33 -0.07 -31.29
N THR A 136 5.66 -0.58 -30.11
CA THR A 136 5.26 -1.93 -29.66
C THR A 136 4.28 -1.98 -28.49
N GLY A 137 3.70 -0.86 -28.07
CA GLY A 137 2.62 -0.84 -27.06
C GLY A 137 3.01 -1.39 -25.68
N VAL A 138 2.09 -1.27 -24.74
CA VAL A 138 2.25 -1.82 -23.38
C VAL A 138 2.39 -3.33 -23.44
N SER A 139 3.50 -3.87 -22.93
CA SER A 139 3.67 -5.32 -22.81
C SER A 139 2.78 -5.86 -21.67
N TRP A 140 1.56 -6.28 -22.00
CA TRP A 140 0.61 -6.87 -21.05
C TRP A 140 1.18 -8.05 -20.27
N ARG A 141 2.11 -8.80 -20.88
CA ARG A 141 2.85 -9.87 -20.20
C ARG A 141 3.71 -9.32 -19.07
N HIS A 142 4.35 -8.16 -19.25
CA HIS A 142 5.15 -7.53 -18.20
C HIS A 142 4.27 -7.01 -17.05
N VAL A 143 3.16 -6.37 -17.37
CA VAL A 143 2.16 -5.92 -16.38
C VAL A 143 1.62 -7.10 -15.59
N PHE A 144 1.24 -8.19 -16.27
CA PHE A 144 0.78 -9.41 -15.61
C PHE A 144 1.83 -9.99 -14.64
N TRP A 145 3.11 -10.03 -15.04
CA TRP A 145 4.18 -10.52 -14.17
C TRP A 145 4.42 -9.63 -12.94
N ILE A 146 4.29 -8.30 -13.06
CA ILE A 146 4.37 -7.36 -11.93
C ILE A 146 3.20 -7.60 -11.00
N ALA A 147 1.98 -7.67 -11.51
CA ALA A 147 0.79 -7.98 -10.72
C ALA A 147 0.92 -9.33 -10.01
N ALA A 148 1.33 -10.38 -10.72
CA ALA A 148 1.50 -11.72 -10.17
C ALA A 148 2.56 -11.75 -9.05
N LYS A 149 3.67 -11.02 -9.20
CA LYS A 149 4.69 -10.90 -8.16
C LYS A 149 4.16 -10.14 -6.94
N ALA A 150 3.44 -9.03 -7.13
CA ALA A 150 2.88 -8.22 -6.04
C ALA A 150 1.85 -9.02 -5.23
N PHE A 151 0.89 -9.65 -5.90
CA PHE A 151 -0.10 -10.51 -5.24
C PHE A 151 0.53 -11.76 -4.62
N GLY A 152 1.47 -12.41 -5.31
CA GLY A 152 2.19 -13.57 -4.81
C GLY A 152 2.99 -13.27 -3.55
N PHE A 153 3.67 -12.13 -3.51
CA PHE A 153 4.37 -11.65 -2.32
C PHE A 153 3.39 -11.37 -1.18
N TRP A 154 2.29 -10.68 -1.45
CA TRP A 154 1.28 -10.35 -0.45
C TRP A 154 0.66 -11.60 0.17
N ILE A 155 0.21 -12.56 -0.66
CA ILE A 155 -0.35 -13.84 -0.19
C ILE A 155 0.71 -14.64 0.57
N GLY A 156 1.92 -14.74 0.05
CA GLY A 156 3.03 -15.47 0.69
C GLY A 156 3.43 -14.88 2.03
N ALA A 157 3.56 -13.56 2.13
CA ALA A 157 3.87 -12.85 3.36
C ALA A 157 2.75 -13.02 4.40
N THR A 158 1.48 -12.92 3.97
CA THR A 158 0.33 -13.15 4.85
C THR A 158 0.29 -14.60 5.36
N ALA A 159 0.50 -15.59 4.49
CA ALA A 159 0.55 -17.01 4.89
C ALA A 159 1.70 -17.29 5.86
N LEU A 160 2.89 -16.76 5.60
CA LEU A 160 4.04 -16.88 6.50
C LEU A 160 3.79 -16.19 7.85
N GLY A 161 3.17 -15.02 7.83
CA GLY A 161 2.76 -14.29 9.03
C GLY A 161 1.78 -15.11 9.88
N LEU A 162 0.76 -15.70 9.26
CA LEU A 162 -0.22 -16.56 9.94
C LEU A 162 0.40 -17.82 10.55
N LEU A 163 1.29 -18.48 9.80
CA LEU A 163 2.01 -19.66 10.28
C LEU A 163 3.01 -19.31 11.38
N GLY A 164 3.70 -18.18 11.24
CA GLY A 164 4.66 -17.66 12.19
C GLY A 164 4.01 -17.17 13.49
N ALA A 165 2.89 -16.46 13.40
CA ALA A 165 2.19 -15.90 14.57
C ALA A 165 1.79 -16.97 15.58
N ARG A 166 1.38 -18.15 15.13
CA ARG A 166 1.06 -19.30 16.00
C ARG A 166 2.29 -19.84 16.73
N ARG A 167 3.47 -19.79 16.14
CA ARG A 167 4.73 -20.21 16.79
C ARG A 167 5.26 -19.11 17.70
N PHE A 168 5.21 -17.87 17.25
CA PHE A 168 5.69 -16.73 18.00
C PHE A 168 4.88 -16.47 19.28
N SER A 169 3.56 -16.61 19.22
CA SER A 169 2.70 -16.48 20.41
C SER A 169 2.97 -17.57 21.45
N ARG A 170 3.38 -18.79 21.03
CA ARG A 170 3.80 -19.84 21.95
C ARG A 170 5.11 -19.50 22.66
N VAL A 171 6.06 -18.94 21.94
CA VAL A 171 7.35 -18.49 22.51
C VAL A 171 7.13 -17.34 23.50
N LEU A 172 6.32 -16.34 23.12
CA LEU A 172 6.00 -15.21 24.02
C LEU A 172 5.25 -15.64 25.28
N LYS A 173 4.36 -16.63 25.21
CA LYS A 173 3.69 -17.21 26.38
C LYS A 173 4.68 -17.88 27.32
N HIS A 174 5.75 -18.46 26.81
CA HIS A 174 6.81 -19.05 27.62
C HIS A 174 7.62 -17.99 28.40
N PHE A 175 7.84 -16.83 27.80
CA PHE A 175 8.50 -15.69 28.47
C PHE A 175 7.60 -14.98 29.50
N LYS A 176 6.27 -14.99 29.32
CA LYS A 176 5.33 -14.40 30.31
C LYS A 176 5.15 -15.28 31.56
N SER A 177 5.56 -16.53 31.55
CA SER A 177 5.52 -17.41 32.72
C SER A 177 6.77 -17.33 33.61
N ALA A 178 7.75 -16.50 33.28
CA ALA A 178 8.87 -16.22 34.16
C ALA A 178 8.47 -15.11 35.18
N PRO A 179 8.51 -15.36 36.49
CA PRO A 179 8.04 -14.43 37.53
C PRO A 179 9.01 -13.28 37.80
N ALA A 180 9.58 -12.66 36.78
CA ALA A 180 10.66 -11.68 36.93
C ALA A 180 10.23 -10.21 36.67
N ILE A 181 8.90 -9.91 36.61
CA ILE A 181 8.40 -8.53 36.49
C ILE A 181 7.31 -8.30 37.56
N ALA A 182 7.61 -8.66 38.81
CA ALA A 182 6.87 -8.26 40.00
C ALA A 182 7.88 -7.96 41.11
N ALA A 183 8.64 -6.89 40.94
CA ALA A 183 9.37 -6.19 42.00
C ALA A 183 9.44 -4.71 41.64
#